data_99c181b19e304a94787323d58517136a
#
_entry.id   99c181b19e304a94787323d58517136a
#
_cell.length_a   1.000
_cell.length_b   1.000
_cell.length_c   1.000
_cell.angle_alpha   90.00
_cell.angle_beta   90.00
_cell.angle_gamma   90.00
#
_symmetry.space_group_name_H-M   'P 1'
#
loop_
_entity.id
_entity.type
_entity.pdbx_description
1 polymer ?
#
loop_
_entity_poly.entity_id
_entity_poly.type
_entity_poly.pdbx_seq_one_letter_code
_entity_poly.pdbx_strand_id
1 'polypeptide(L)'
;EKPIFNSVQDVETSMVTLHKKFRDRQEHWYVDKLLIGDAHSDNAYAGTTGAEVVPYETNSIEGSNSVLKRDWDRFLGDIAVANRIIVGCDQLKALSESERGKYQSQAKIFRAMVMFDMVRLWGNFPVITTVGGDITEDNVEEMYPTYFPPQNTAEEAYCQIEKDLTGAVE
;
A
#
# COMPACT_ATOMS: atom_id res chain seq x y z
N GLU A 1 -19.31 -14.16 -7.81
CA GLU A 1 -18.71 -13.13 -6.92
C GLU A 1 -19.48 -11.83 -7.01
N LYS A 2 -19.64 -11.17 -5.87
CA LYS A 2 -20.28 -9.86 -5.82
C LYS A 2 -19.31 -8.80 -6.42
N PRO A 3 -19.76 -7.95 -7.36
CA PRO A 3 -18.89 -6.96 -7.96
C PRO A 3 -18.37 -5.97 -6.90
N ILE A 4 -17.12 -5.55 -7.05
CA ILE A 4 -16.47 -4.59 -6.13
C ILE A 4 -17.14 -3.21 -6.24
N PHE A 5 -17.51 -2.80 -7.45
CA PHE A 5 -18.22 -1.56 -7.74
C PHE A 5 -19.52 -1.86 -8.51
N ASN A 6 -20.58 -1.13 -8.15
CA ASN A 6 -21.88 -1.23 -8.83
C ASN A 6 -22.10 -0.07 -9.81
N SER A 7 -21.35 1.02 -9.67
CA SER A 7 -21.50 2.26 -10.46
C SER A 7 -20.17 2.97 -10.68
N VAL A 8 -20.12 3.85 -11.66
CA VAL A 8 -18.98 4.77 -11.89
C VAL A 8 -18.76 5.67 -10.66
N GLN A 9 -19.84 6.09 -9.98
CA GLN A 9 -19.76 6.89 -8.76
C GLN A 9 -19.01 6.18 -7.62
N ASP A 10 -19.11 4.83 -7.54
CA ASP A 10 -18.35 4.05 -6.55
C ASP A 10 -16.85 4.11 -6.84
N VAL A 11 -16.47 4.06 -8.12
CA VAL A 11 -15.07 4.23 -8.55
C VAL A 11 -14.57 5.62 -8.21
N GLU A 12 -15.31 6.67 -8.53
CA GLU A 12 -14.93 8.06 -8.22
C GLU A 12 -14.78 8.29 -6.72
N THR A 13 -15.67 7.72 -5.91
CA THR A 13 -15.58 7.77 -4.44
C THR A 13 -14.30 7.08 -3.95
N SER A 14 -13.95 5.94 -4.55
CA SER A 14 -12.73 5.22 -4.23
C SER A 14 -11.48 5.98 -4.67
N MET A 15 -11.52 6.68 -5.81
CA MET A 15 -10.44 7.57 -6.26
C MET A 15 -10.25 8.75 -5.30
N VAL A 16 -11.33 9.38 -4.83
CA VAL A 16 -11.23 10.40 -3.77
C VAL A 16 -10.58 9.83 -2.52
N THR A 17 -10.92 8.60 -2.13
CA THR A 17 -10.30 7.91 -0.99
C THR A 17 -8.80 7.69 -1.22
N LEU A 18 -8.38 7.27 -2.42
CA LEU A 18 -6.98 7.09 -2.79
C LEU A 18 -6.20 8.41 -2.64
N HIS A 19 -6.71 9.49 -3.22
CA HIS A 19 -6.09 10.81 -3.12
C HIS A 19 -6.06 11.35 -1.69
N LYS A 20 -7.11 11.10 -0.92
CA LYS A 20 -7.16 11.43 0.51
C LYS A 20 -6.08 10.71 1.30
N LYS A 21 -5.88 9.43 1.05
CA LYS A 21 -4.83 8.65 1.69
C LYS A 21 -3.43 9.22 1.47
N PHE A 22 -3.18 9.78 0.31
CA PHE A 22 -1.93 10.49 0.04
C PHE A 22 -1.86 11.84 0.77
N ARG A 23 -2.91 12.66 0.66
CA ARG A 23 -2.94 14.01 1.23
C ARG A 23 -2.94 14.03 2.75
N ASP A 24 -3.77 13.20 3.38
CA ASP A 24 -4.04 13.26 4.83
C ASP A 24 -2.96 12.53 5.66
N ARG A 25 -1.94 11.99 5.00
CA ARG A 25 -0.84 11.27 5.63
C ARG A 25 0.43 12.11 5.79
N GLN A 26 0.28 13.38 6.12
CA GLN A 26 1.44 14.24 6.39
C GLN A 26 2.34 13.64 7.47
N GLU A 27 1.76 13.13 8.55
CA GLU A 27 2.50 12.49 9.63
C GLU A 27 3.30 11.29 9.13
N HIS A 28 2.64 10.39 8.39
CA HIS A 28 3.23 9.19 7.85
C HIS A 28 4.22 9.44 6.69
N TRP A 29 3.86 10.32 5.74
CA TRP A 29 4.71 10.57 4.57
C TRP A 29 5.85 11.55 4.83
N TYR A 30 5.71 12.47 5.77
CA TYR A 30 6.74 13.46 6.08
C TYR A 30 7.47 13.14 7.38
N VAL A 31 6.75 13.02 8.49
CA VAL A 31 7.37 12.87 9.81
C VAL A 31 8.04 11.52 9.94
N ASP A 32 7.34 10.43 9.61
CA ASP A 32 7.89 9.08 9.74
C ASP A 32 9.04 8.83 8.74
N LYS A 33 8.97 9.37 7.51
CA LYS A 33 10.09 9.32 6.57
C LYS A 33 11.32 10.10 7.04
N LEU A 34 11.13 11.26 7.66
CA LEU A 34 12.24 12.02 8.27
C LEU A 34 12.83 11.24 9.45
N LEU A 35 11.98 10.62 10.27
CA LEU A 35 12.42 9.80 11.38
C LEU A 35 13.24 8.60 10.92
N ILE A 36 12.71 7.83 9.99
CA ILE A 36 13.36 6.62 9.47
C ILE A 36 14.58 6.96 8.59
N GLY A 37 14.54 8.03 7.83
CA GLY A 37 15.62 8.46 6.94
C GLY A 37 16.68 9.28 7.67
N ASP A 38 16.32 10.46 8.15
CA ASP A 38 17.27 11.44 8.63
C ASP A 38 17.70 11.20 10.08
N ALA A 39 16.79 10.90 11.00
CA ALA A 39 17.15 10.61 12.39
C ALA A 39 17.92 9.29 12.51
N HIS A 40 17.51 8.25 11.76
CA HIS A 40 18.18 6.95 11.74
C HIS A 40 19.57 6.99 11.07
N SER A 41 19.84 7.97 10.23
CA SER A 41 21.12 8.16 9.53
C SER A 41 22.06 9.20 10.17
N ASP A 42 21.81 9.62 11.40
CA ASP A 42 22.56 10.67 12.13
C ASP A 42 22.51 12.07 11.49
N ASN A 43 21.66 12.29 10.49
CA ASN A 43 21.50 13.61 9.86
C ASN A 43 20.57 14.54 10.63
N ALA A 44 19.74 14.00 11.52
CA ALA A 44 18.83 14.76 12.34
C ALA A 44 18.74 14.20 13.76
N TYR A 45 18.43 15.08 14.70
CA TYR A 45 18.15 14.74 16.09
C TYR A 45 16.64 14.54 16.25
N ALA A 46 16.23 13.44 16.90
CA ALA A 46 14.82 13.13 17.08
C ALA A 46 14.04 14.16 17.91
N GLY A 47 14.74 14.92 18.76
CA GLY A 47 14.19 16.08 19.47
C GLY A 47 13.15 15.76 20.53
N THR A 48 13.04 14.51 20.95
CA THR A 48 12.03 14.02 21.91
C THR A 48 12.59 12.94 22.82
N THR A 49 11.86 12.66 23.89
CA THR A 49 12.09 11.53 24.81
C THR A 49 11.09 10.40 24.59
N GLY A 50 10.29 10.45 23.53
CA GLY A 50 9.29 9.42 23.21
C GLY A 50 9.94 8.06 22.97
N ALA A 51 9.47 7.04 23.68
CA ALA A 51 10.01 5.68 23.60
C ALA A 51 9.90 5.06 22.21
N GLU A 52 8.95 5.51 21.39
CA GLU A 52 8.75 5.07 20.03
C GLU A 52 9.66 5.77 19.00
N VAL A 53 10.20 6.95 19.34
CA VAL A 53 11.00 7.81 18.43
C VAL A 53 12.48 7.68 18.69
N VAL A 54 12.91 7.71 19.95
CA VAL A 54 14.32 7.63 20.37
C VAL A 54 15.07 6.44 19.77
N PRO A 55 14.48 5.24 19.62
CA PRO A 55 15.15 4.10 19.00
C PRO A 55 15.68 4.33 17.58
N TYR A 56 15.07 5.24 16.81
CA TYR A 56 15.57 5.57 15.46
C TYR A 56 16.90 6.32 15.52
N GLU A 57 17.04 7.28 16.43
CA GLU A 57 18.29 8.02 16.65
C GLU A 57 19.39 7.13 17.23
N THR A 58 19.04 6.26 18.16
CA THR A 58 20.01 5.40 18.84
C THR A 58 20.29 4.08 18.12
N ASN A 59 19.72 3.86 16.93
CA ASN A 59 19.85 2.61 16.16
C ASN A 59 19.44 1.35 16.95
N SER A 60 18.43 1.49 17.82
CA SER A 60 17.92 0.40 18.67
C SER A 60 16.47 0.05 18.39
N ILE A 61 16.06 0.12 17.12
CA ILE A 61 14.69 -0.15 16.68
C ILE A 61 14.38 -1.64 16.82
N GLU A 62 13.30 -1.94 17.53
CA GLU A 62 12.79 -3.31 17.66
C GLU A 62 11.53 -3.51 16.81
N GLY A 63 11.25 -4.75 16.40
CA GLY A 63 10.06 -5.10 15.60
C GLY A 63 8.72 -4.78 16.29
N SER A 64 8.72 -4.59 17.61
CA SER A 64 7.56 -4.16 18.41
C SER A 64 7.30 -2.64 18.37
N ASN A 65 8.18 -1.84 17.73
CA ASN A 65 8.05 -0.40 17.68
C ASN A 65 6.71 0.02 17.04
N SER A 66 5.96 0.88 17.74
CA SER A 66 4.61 1.27 17.34
C SER A 66 4.57 2.10 16.05
N VAL A 67 5.62 2.85 15.74
CA VAL A 67 5.75 3.60 14.47
C VAL A 67 5.90 2.61 13.31
N LEU A 68 6.81 1.64 13.41
CA LEU A 68 6.96 0.60 12.39
C LEU A 68 5.68 -0.17 12.14
N LYS A 69 5.01 -0.61 13.21
CA LYS A 69 3.74 -1.33 13.08
C LYS A 69 2.66 -0.48 12.42
N ARG A 70 2.53 0.77 12.85
CA ARG A 70 1.57 1.71 12.25
C ARG A 70 1.82 1.90 10.76
N ASP A 71 3.07 2.06 10.37
CA ASP A 71 3.45 2.29 8.98
C ASP A 71 3.19 1.05 8.12
N TRP A 72 3.55 -0.12 8.62
CA TRP A 72 3.25 -1.39 7.97
C TRP A 72 1.74 -1.54 7.69
N ASP A 73 0.91 -1.38 8.72
CA ASP A 73 -0.55 -1.52 8.59
C ASP A 73 -1.14 -0.50 7.61
N ARG A 74 -0.62 0.73 7.62
CA ARG A 74 -1.07 1.81 6.73
C ARG A 74 -0.67 1.57 5.28
N PHE A 75 0.56 1.16 5.01
CA PHE A 75 1.02 0.88 3.65
C PHE A 75 0.25 -0.29 3.03
N LEU A 76 0.04 -1.38 3.77
CA LEU A 76 -0.79 -2.49 3.28
C LEU A 76 -2.24 -2.05 3.03
N GLY A 77 -2.81 -1.22 3.89
CA GLY A 77 -4.13 -0.63 3.69
C GLY A 77 -4.22 0.27 2.44
N ASP A 78 -3.12 0.92 2.06
CA ASP A 78 -3.05 1.73 0.84
C ASP A 78 -3.00 0.88 -0.42
N ILE A 79 -2.18 -0.16 -0.39
CA ILE A 79 -2.11 -1.17 -1.45
C ILE A 79 -3.50 -1.79 -1.65
N ALA A 80 -4.22 -2.11 -0.58
CA ALA A 80 -5.56 -2.68 -0.66
C ALA A 80 -6.56 -1.73 -1.36
N VAL A 81 -6.50 -0.42 -1.09
CA VAL A 81 -7.35 0.57 -1.79
C VAL A 81 -7.01 0.63 -3.28
N ALA A 82 -5.72 0.65 -3.64
CA ALA A 82 -5.30 0.63 -5.03
C ALA A 82 -5.76 -0.66 -5.75
N ASN A 83 -5.60 -1.81 -5.13
CA ASN A 83 -6.05 -3.09 -5.67
C ASN A 83 -7.56 -3.11 -5.94
N ARG A 84 -8.37 -2.59 -5.00
CA ARG A 84 -9.83 -2.49 -5.19
C ARG A 84 -10.19 -1.67 -6.41
N ILE A 85 -9.48 -0.57 -6.68
CA ILE A 85 -9.73 0.28 -7.86
C ILE A 85 -9.33 -0.48 -9.12
N ILE A 86 -8.14 -1.06 -9.17
CA ILE A 86 -7.63 -1.77 -10.34
C ILE A 86 -8.56 -2.93 -10.72
N VAL A 87 -8.84 -3.82 -9.78
CA VAL A 87 -9.69 -5.00 -10.00
C VAL A 87 -11.16 -4.62 -10.23
N GLY A 88 -11.68 -3.66 -9.45
CA GLY A 88 -13.06 -3.22 -9.55
C GLY A 88 -13.38 -2.52 -10.87
N CYS A 89 -12.41 -1.76 -11.44
CA CYS A 89 -12.56 -1.16 -12.76
C CYS A 89 -12.63 -2.21 -13.88
N ASP A 90 -11.91 -3.33 -13.76
CA ASP A 90 -12.00 -4.43 -14.74
C ASP A 90 -13.37 -5.11 -14.73
N GLN A 91 -13.99 -5.21 -13.56
CA GLN A 91 -15.30 -5.84 -13.39
C GLN A 91 -16.46 -4.95 -13.83
N LEU A 92 -16.28 -3.60 -13.83
CA LEU A 92 -17.36 -2.65 -14.09
C LEU A 92 -17.54 -2.38 -15.59
N LYS A 93 -18.55 -3.01 -16.19
CA LYS A 93 -18.87 -2.87 -17.62
C LYS A 93 -19.33 -1.46 -18.04
N ALA A 94 -19.78 -0.64 -17.08
CA ALA A 94 -20.25 0.73 -17.34
C ALA A 94 -19.11 1.71 -17.65
N LEU A 95 -17.84 1.36 -17.37
CA LEU A 95 -16.69 2.19 -17.71
C LEU A 95 -16.31 1.99 -19.19
N SER A 96 -16.08 3.10 -19.88
CA SER A 96 -15.35 3.08 -21.16
C SER A 96 -13.90 2.64 -20.94
N GLU A 97 -13.24 2.18 -21.99
CA GLU A 97 -11.83 1.78 -21.94
C GLU A 97 -10.93 2.94 -21.50
N SER A 98 -11.19 4.14 -21.99
CA SER A 98 -10.46 5.36 -21.60
C SER A 98 -10.62 5.71 -20.12
N GLU A 99 -11.84 5.63 -19.57
CA GLU A 99 -12.09 5.89 -18.15
C GLU A 99 -11.43 4.82 -17.27
N ARG A 100 -11.54 3.56 -17.66
CA ARG A 100 -10.88 2.45 -16.97
C ARG A 100 -9.37 2.66 -16.92
N GLY A 101 -8.75 2.93 -18.07
CA GLY A 101 -7.31 3.21 -18.16
C GLY A 101 -6.90 4.37 -17.24
N LYS A 102 -7.66 5.47 -17.25
CA LYS A 102 -7.40 6.64 -16.41
C LYS A 102 -7.42 6.32 -14.91
N TYR A 103 -8.42 5.58 -14.43
CA TYR A 103 -8.51 5.23 -13.00
C TYR A 103 -7.46 4.20 -12.59
N GLN A 104 -7.25 3.18 -13.43
CA GLN A 104 -6.26 2.14 -13.15
C GLN A 104 -4.83 2.67 -13.17
N SER A 105 -4.49 3.56 -14.10
CA SER A 105 -3.15 4.17 -14.17
C SER A 105 -2.82 4.93 -12.88
N GLN A 106 -3.74 5.75 -12.40
CA GLN A 106 -3.53 6.48 -11.14
C GLN A 106 -3.38 5.51 -9.94
N ALA A 107 -4.19 4.45 -9.88
CA ALA A 107 -4.11 3.46 -8.81
C ALA A 107 -2.81 2.64 -8.88
N LYS A 108 -2.34 2.29 -10.09
CA LYS A 108 -1.06 1.60 -10.30
C LYS A 108 0.12 2.46 -9.87
N ILE A 109 0.15 3.74 -10.27
CA ILE A 109 1.21 4.69 -9.84
C ILE A 109 1.24 4.81 -8.32
N PHE A 110 0.08 4.95 -7.68
CA PHE A 110 0.00 5.04 -6.23
C PHE A 110 0.48 3.75 -5.56
N ARG A 111 0.08 2.59 -6.05
CA ARG A 111 0.54 1.29 -5.53
C ARG A 111 2.04 1.11 -5.69
N ALA A 112 2.58 1.44 -6.86
CA ALA A 112 4.02 1.39 -7.12
C ALA A 112 4.81 2.28 -6.15
N MET A 113 4.33 3.50 -5.90
CA MET A 113 4.95 4.43 -4.95
C MET A 113 4.94 3.88 -3.52
N VAL A 114 3.83 3.28 -3.07
CA VAL A 114 3.73 2.67 -1.74
C VAL A 114 4.66 1.45 -1.63
N MET A 115 4.67 0.57 -2.63
CA MET A 115 5.56 -0.59 -2.66
C MET A 115 7.04 -0.19 -2.71
N PHE A 116 7.37 0.90 -3.40
CA PHE A 116 8.74 1.42 -3.43
C PHE A 116 9.21 1.91 -2.05
N ASP A 117 8.33 2.55 -1.27
CA ASP A 117 8.65 2.89 0.11
C ASP A 117 8.78 1.62 0.97
N MET A 118 7.88 0.64 0.82
CA MET A 118 7.93 -0.60 1.58
C MET A 118 9.23 -1.41 1.33
N VAL A 119 9.64 -1.56 0.08
CA VAL A 119 10.87 -2.31 -0.23
C VAL A 119 12.11 -1.64 0.33
N ARG A 120 12.14 -0.31 0.40
CA ARG A 120 13.26 0.44 0.97
C ARG A 120 13.30 0.38 2.50
N LEU A 121 12.14 0.25 3.16
CA LEU A 121 12.03 0.21 4.62
C LEU A 121 12.19 -1.19 5.19
N TRP A 122 11.61 -2.20 4.55
CA TRP A 122 11.56 -3.57 5.06
C TRP A 122 12.29 -4.61 4.21
N GLY A 123 12.66 -4.25 2.98
CA GLY A 123 13.23 -5.19 2.02
C GLY A 123 12.16 -6.16 1.51
N ASN A 124 12.00 -7.29 2.19
CA ASN A 124 10.99 -8.29 1.85
C ASN A 124 9.65 -7.97 2.49
N PHE A 125 8.58 -8.03 1.70
CA PHE A 125 7.20 -7.86 2.18
C PHE A 125 6.21 -8.59 1.25
N PRO A 126 4.97 -8.86 1.68
CA PRO A 126 3.96 -9.47 0.81
C PRO A 126 3.55 -8.54 -0.33
N VAL A 127 3.84 -8.92 -1.57
CA VAL A 127 3.43 -8.17 -2.79
C VAL A 127 2.01 -8.58 -3.16
N ILE A 128 1.03 -7.86 -2.60
CA ILE A 128 -0.40 -8.15 -2.79
C ILE A 128 -0.94 -7.33 -3.94
N THR A 129 -1.42 -8.00 -4.99
CA THR A 129 -2.00 -7.36 -6.20
C THR A 129 -3.46 -7.71 -6.43
N THR A 130 -4.03 -8.52 -5.55
CA THR A 130 -5.42 -9.00 -5.62
C THR A 130 -6.27 -8.40 -4.52
N VAL A 131 -7.58 -8.56 -4.63
CA VAL A 131 -8.54 -8.23 -3.58
C VAL A 131 -8.94 -9.53 -2.89
N GLY A 132 -8.88 -9.56 -1.56
CA GLY A 132 -9.36 -10.70 -0.79
C GLY A 132 -10.87 -10.92 -0.99
N GLY A 133 -11.27 -12.16 -1.14
CA GLY A 133 -12.69 -12.55 -1.19
C GLY A 133 -13.28 -12.76 0.19
N ASP A 134 -14.60 -12.80 0.29
CA ASP A 134 -15.28 -13.11 1.54
C ASP A 134 -14.99 -14.58 1.96
N ILE A 135 -14.66 -14.78 3.24
CA ILE A 135 -14.53 -16.11 3.82
C ILE A 135 -15.91 -16.62 4.21
N THR A 136 -16.28 -17.78 3.71
CA THR A 136 -17.51 -18.49 4.04
C THR A 136 -17.20 -19.90 4.57
N GLU A 137 -18.19 -20.58 5.15
CA GLU A 137 -18.01 -21.97 5.61
C GLU A 137 -17.58 -22.91 4.47
N ASP A 138 -18.02 -22.62 3.24
CA ASP A 138 -17.76 -23.47 2.07
C ASP A 138 -16.36 -23.26 1.46
N ASN A 139 -15.73 -22.11 1.66
CA ASN A 139 -14.46 -21.72 1.02
C ASN A 139 -13.31 -21.42 1.98
N VAL A 140 -13.49 -21.63 3.27
CA VAL A 140 -12.51 -21.25 4.30
C VAL A 140 -11.14 -21.89 4.10
N GLU A 141 -11.08 -23.14 3.69
CA GLU A 141 -9.83 -23.87 3.47
C GLU A 141 -9.01 -23.30 2.30
N GLU A 142 -9.69 -22.81 1.26
CA GLU A 142 -9.08 -22.21 0.09
C GLU A 142 -8.72 -20.73 0.35
N MET A 143 -9.63 -19.98 0.97
CA MET A 143 -9.50 -18.53 1.14
C MET A 143 -8.61 -18.13 2.31
N TYR A 144 -8.62 -18.88 3.42
CA TYR A 144 -7.87 -18.53 4.62
C TYR A 144 -6.36 -18.35 4.36
N PRO A 145 -5.67 -19.21 3.60
CA PRO A 145 -4.25 -19.01 3.29
C PRO A 145 -3.95 -17.72 2.52
N THR A 146 -4.92 -17.22 1.72
CA THR A 146 -4.72 -15.99 0.94
C THR A 146 -4.61 -14.73 1.80
N TYR A 147 -5.10 -14.79 3.04
CA TYR A 147 -4.97 -13.69 4.02
C TYR A 147 -3.61 -13.67 4.73
N PHE A 148 -2.82 -14.72 4.56
CA PHE A 148 -1.47 -14.83 5.12
C PHE A 148 -0.44 -15.09 4.00
N PRO A 149 -0.34 -14.18 3.02
CA PRO A 149 0.58 -14.38 1.91
C PRO A 149 2.03 -14.40 2.41
N PRO A 150 2.90 -15.22 1.81
CA PRO A 150 4.31 -15.22 2.12
C PRO A 150 4.95 -13.87 1.77
N GLN A 151 6.07 -13.57 2.39
CA GLN A 151 6.89 -12.44 1.97
C GLN A 151 7.52 -12.72 0.62
N ASN A 152 7.47 -11.73 -0.26
CA ASN A 152 8.20 -11.74 -1.52
C ASN A 152 9.58 -11.12 -1.32
N THR A 153 10.49 -11.43 -2.23
CA THR A 153 11.83 -10.83 -2.25
C THR A 153 11.76 -9.37 -2.71
N ALA A 154 12.79 -8.59 -2.40
CA ALA A 154 12.91 -7.21 -2.89
C ALA A 154 12.91 -7.17 -4.44
N GLU A 155 13.52 -8.15 -5.11
CA GLU A 155 13.53 -8.25 -6.57
C GLU A 155 12.11 -8.43 -7.13
N GLU A 156 11.31 -9.32 -6.57
CA GLU A 156 9.91 -9.51 -6.95
C GLU A 156 9.08 -8.24 -6.72
N ALA A 157 9.35 -7.51 -5.63
CA ALA A 157 8.69 -6.24 -5.35
C ALA A 157 9.05 -5.18 -6.41
N TYR A 158 10.32 -5.06 -6.79
CA TYR A 158 10.75 -4.15 -7.87
C TYR A 158 10.15 -4.55 -9.22
N CYS A 159 10.08 -5.83 -9.55
CA CYS A 159 9.41 -6.30 -10.78
C CYS A 159 7.93 -5.87 -10.81
N GLN A 160 7.22 -5.95 -9.68
CA GLN A 160 5.83 -5.49 -9.61
C GLN A 160 5.72 -3.96 -9.73
N ILE A 161 6.63 -3.20 -9.12
CA ILE A 161 6.69 -1.73 -9.24
C ILE A 161 6.87 -1.33 -10.71
N GLU A 162 7.83 -1.92 -11.40
CA GLU A 162 8.09 -1.65 -12.82
C GLU A 162 6.88 -2.01 -13.69
N LYS A 163 6.23 -3.14 -13.43
CA LYS A 163 5.01 -3.56 -14.12
C LYS A 163 3.87 -2.55 -13.93
N ASP A 164 3.69 -2.04 -12.72
CA ASP A 164 2.66 -1.05 -12.43
C ASP A 164 2.94 0.28 -13.14
N LEU A 165 4.19 0.75 -13.11
CA LEU A 165 4.58 2.00 -13.76
C LEU A 165 4.49 1.91 -15.29
N THR A 166 4.96 0.80 -15.88
CA THR A 166 4.86 0.57 -17.34
C THR A 166 3.40 0.52 -17.75
N GLY A 167 2.58 -0.29 -17.09
CA GLY A 167 1.15 -0.41 -17.41
C GLY A 167 0.30 0.81 -17.02
N ALA A 168 0.90 1.87 -16.49
CA ALA A 168 0.22 3.14 -16.21
C ALA A 168 0.46 4.19 -17.30
N VAL A 169 1.47 4.00 -18.18
CA VAL A 169 1.79 4.93 -19.28
C VAL A 169 1.32 4.44 -20.64
N GLU A 170 0.88 3.20 -20.74
CA GLU A 170 0.22 2.60 -21.91
C GLU A 170 -1.26 2.98 -21.95
#